data_e4a0f13bc700ab2e05c951156a26242a
#
_entry.id   e4a0f13bc700ab2e05c951156a26242a
#
_cell.length_a   1.000
_cell.length_b   1.000
_cell.length_c   1.000
_cell.angle_alpha   90.00
_cell.angle_beta   90.00
_cell.angle_gamma   90.00
#
_symmetry.space_group_name_H-M   'P 1'
#
loop_
_entity.id
_entity.type
_entity.pdbx_description
1 polymer ?
#
loop_
_entity_poly.entity_id
_entity_poly.type
_entity_poly.pdbx_seq_one_letter_code
_entity_poly.pdbx_strand_id
1 'polypeptide(L)'
;MLIFEHSQSGRRNPSQAPLTRTEAQDIPANLRRGKRPLLPEVSEMQTVRHYTRLSQKNFSIDTQFYPLGSCTMKYNPRACNSLAMLPQFLGRHPAAPASTGQGFLACMYELQEMLKEVTGMKAVSLTPAAGAQGEFAGVAMIRAYHDARGDTARTEILVPDAAH
;
A
#
# COMPACT_ATOMS: atom_id res chain seq x y z
N MET A 1 -14.66 0.24 25.33
CA MET A 1 -14.15 -1.07 25.81
C MET A 1 -13.07 -1.51 24.83
N LEU A 2 -11.86 -1.77 25.34
CA LEU A 2 -10.74 -2.25 24.56
C LEU A 2 -10.86 -3.77 24.37
N ILE A 3 -10.23 -4.32 23.33
CA ILE A 3 -10.28 -5.77 23.07
C ILE A 3 -9.67 -6.57 24.24
N PHE A 4 -8.70 -5.98 24.95
CA PHE A 4 -8.07 -6.59 26.12
C PHE A 4 -9.04 -6.82 27.29
N GLU A 5 -10.09 -6.00 27.40
CA GLU A 5 -11.12 -6.11 28.43
C GLU A 5 -12.08 -7.30 28.18
N HIS A 6 -12.06 -7.84 26.96
CA HIS A 6 -12.78 -9.06 26.58
C HIS A 6 -11.96 -10.34 26.77
N SER A 7 -10.67 -10.21 27.12
CA SER A 7 -9.78 -11.35 27.24
C SER A 7 -10.22 -12.30 28.35
N GLN A 8 -10.24 -13.57 28.06
CA GLN A 8 -10.46 -14.64 29.03
C GLN A 8 -9.47 -15.77 28.77
N SER A 9 -8.74 -16.16 29.80
CA SER A 9 -7.72 -17.19 29.70
C SER A 9 -8.24 -18.46 29.05
N GLY A 10 -7.48 -19.01 28.13
CA GLY A 10 -7.80 -20.23 27.37
C GLY A 10 -8.69 -20.03 26.14
N ARG A 11 -9.24 -18.84 25.90
CA ARG A 11 -9.97 -18.58 24.65
C ARG A 11 -9.02 -18.50 23.47
N ARG A 12 -9.45 -19.07 22.35
CA ARG A 12 -8.67 -19.13 21.10
C ARG A 12 -9.52 -18.68 19.92
N ASN A 13 -8.86 -18.13 18.93
CA ASN A 13 -9.42 -17.82 17.62
C ASN A 13 -8.59 -18.57 16.55
N PRO A 14 -8.90 -19.83 16.28
CA PRO A 14 -8.09 -20.67 15.39
C PRO A 14 -8.30 -20.39 13.90
N SER A 15 -9.33 -19.63 13.55
CA SER A 15 -9.78 -19.49 12.16
C SER A 15 -9.00 -18.50 11.30
N GLN A 16 -8.11 -17.69 11.91
CA GLN A 16 -7.50 -16.57 11.20
C GLN A 16 -6.11 -16.83 10.61
N ALA A 17 -5.35 -17.74 11.16
CA ALA A 17 -4.06 -18.14 10.58
C ALA A 17 -3.72 -19.57 10.98
N PRO A 18 -3.18 -20.38 10.07
CA PRO A 18 -2.63 -21.67 10.45
C PRO A 18 -1.49 -21.45 11.45
N LEU A 19 -1.52 -22.23 12.54
CA LEU A 19 -0.41 -22.28 13.48
C LEU A 19 0.77 -22.97 12.80
N THR A 20 1.60 -22.22 12.11
CA THR A 20 2.91 -22.70 11.69
C THR A 20 3.79 -22.77 12.91
N ARG A 21 4.06 -23.99 13.38
CA ARG A 21 5.09 -24.25 14.40
C ARG A 21 6.47 -24.17 13.74
N THR A 22 6.91 -23.02 13.41
CA THR A 22 8.33 -22.76 13.15
C THR A 22 8.90 -22.19 14.43
N GLU A 23 9.57 -23.03 15.20
CA GLU A 23 10.48 -22.50 16.21
C GLU A 23 11.56 -21.75 15.45
N ALA A 24 11.66 -20.46 15.68
CA ALA A 24 12.72 -19.62 15.13
C ALA A 24 14.04 -20.04 15.80
N GLN A 25 14.71 -21.05 15.23
CA GLN A 25 16.01 -21.56 15.76
C GLN A 25 17.17 -20.62 15.42
N ASP A 26 16.96 -19.73 14.48
CA ASP A 26 17.91 -18.73 13.95
C ASP A 26 18.03 -17.46 14.80
N ILE A 27 17.15 -17.26 15.79
CA ILE A 27 17.23 -16.11 16.69
C ILE A 27 18.15 -16.43 17.86
N PRO A 28 19.25 -15.66 18.07
CA PRO A 28 20.13 -15.82 19.21
C PRO A 28 19.37 -15.77 20.55
N ALA A 29 19.77 -16.60 21.52
CA ALA A 29 19.04 -16.75 22.78
C ALA A 29 18.87 -15.43 23.55
N ASN A 30 19.86 -14.55 23.51
CA ASN A 30 19.84 -13.23 24.15
C ASN A 30 18.85 -12.24 23.50
N LEU A 31 18.42 -12.51 22.27
CA LEU A 31 17.43 -11.71 21.55
C LEU A 31 16.03 -12.33 21.61
N ARG A 32 15.91 -13.54 22.17
CA ARG A 32 14.61 -14.19 22.31
C ARG A 32 13.82 -13.58 23.46
N ARG A 33 12.52 -13.41 23.22
CA ARG A 33 11.60 -12.94 24.25
C ARG A 33 11.47 -13.97 25.37
N GLY A 34 11.72 -13.57 26.62
CA GLY A 34 11.60 -14.45 27.78
C GLY A 34 10.16 -14.71 28.26
N LYS A 35 9.20 -13.86 27.84
CA LYS A 35 7.77 -13.99 28.22
C LYS A 35 6.91 -13.87 26.97
N ARG A 36 5.76 -14.55 26.96
CA ARG A 36 4.77 -14.38 25.89
C ARG A 36 4.25 -12.94 25.88
N PRO A 37 3.96 -12.37 24.69
CA PRO A 37 3.28 -11.08 24.63
C PRO A 37 1.91 -11.20 25.27
N LEU A 38 1.48 -10.16 25.99
CA LEU A 38 0.15 -10.07 26.61
C LEU A 38 -0.89 -9.73 25.54
N LEU A 39 -1.15 -10.69 24.64
CA LEU A 39 -2.21 -10.56 23.64
C LEU A 39 -3.55 -10.97 24.25
N PRO A 40 -4.67 -10.36 23.82
CA PRO A 40 -5.98 -10.73 24.34
C PRO A 40 -6.37 -12.14 23.87
N GLU A 41 -6.83 -12.96 24.79
CA GLU A 41 -7.38 -14.28 24.52
C GLU A 41 -8.89 -14.14 24.32
N VAL A 42 -9.34 -14.05 23.08
CA VAL A 42 -10.73 -13.79 22.68
C VAL A 42 -11.22 -14.81 21.66
N SER A 43 -12.53 -14.99 21.58
CA SER A 43 -13.13 -15.83 20.53
C SER A 43 -13.19 -15.08 19.19
N GLU A 44 -13.37 -15.83 18.10
CA GLU A 44 -13.58 -15.26 16.76
C GLU A 44 -14.75 -14.25 16.77
N MET A 45 -15.87 -14.63 17.34
CA MET A 45 -17.05 -13.75 17.42
C MET A 45 -16.74 -12.43 18.15
N GLN A 46 -15.98 -12.48 19.23
CA GLN A 46 -15.58 -11.28 19.97
C GLN A 46 -14.64 -10.41 19.14
N THR A 47 -13.70 -11.01 18.44
CA THR A 47 -12.77 -10.31 17.55
C THR A 47 -13.52 -9.60 16.42
N VAL A 48 -14.34 -10.33 15.70
CA VAL A 48 -15.11 -9.78 14.57
C VAL A 48 -16.02 -8.66 15.03
N ARG A 49 -16.79 -8.87 16.09
CA ARG A 49 -17.70 -7.84 16.62
C ARG A 49 -16.96 -6.60 17.12
N HIS A 50 -15.81 -6.78 17.76
CA HIS A 50 -15.01 -5.65 18.25
C HIS A 50 -14.53 -4.78 17.09
N TYR A 51 -13.88 -5.37 16.10
CA TYR A 51 -13.32 -4.63 14.98
C TYR A 51 -14.39 -4.10 14.02
N THR A 52 -15.51 -4.80 13.84
CA THR A 52 -16.64 -4.28 13.08
C THR A 52 -17.21 -3.02 13.73
N ARG A 53 -17.44 -3.04 15.05
CA ARG A 53 -17.91 -1.85 15.77
C ARG A 53 -16.89 -0.72 15.74
N LEU A 54 -15.61 -1.03 15.80
CA LEU A 54 -14.54 -0.02 15.71
C LEU A 54 -14.50 0.59 14.31
N SER A 55 -14.63 -0.21 13.26
CA SER A 55 -14.66 0.28 11.88
C SER A 55 -15.84 1.21 11.61
N GLN A 56 -17.01 0.93 12.22
CA GLN A 56 -18.20 1.76 12.08
C GLN A 56 -18.05 3.16 12.71
N LYS A 57 -17.04 3.37 13.53
CA LYS A 57 -16.71 4.70 14.10
C LYS A 57 -15.79 5.52 13.21
N ASN A 58 -15.31 4.94 12.12
CA ASN A 58 -14.45 5.58 11.14
C ASN A 58 -15.18 5.76 9.83
N PHE A 59 -14.66 6.67 9.01
CA PHE A 59 -15.13 6.80 7.64
C PHE A 59 -14.75 5.58 6.79
N SER A 60 -15.61 5.22 5.86
CA SER A 60 -15.35 4.21 4.86
C SER A 60 -15.80 4.72 3.49
N ILE A 61 -14.94 4.56 2.51
CA ILE A 61 -15.26 4.92 1.12
C ILE A 61 -16.41 4.10 0.54
N ASP A 62 -16.70 2.94 1.13
CA ASP A 62 -17.82 2.08 0.72
C ASP A 62 -19.16 2.60 1.23
N THR A 63 -19.17 3.44 2.25
CA THR A 63 -20.40 3.94 2.88
C THR A 63 -20.68 5.41 2.57
N GLN A 64 -19.64 6.20 2.28
CA GLN A 64 -19.76 7.65 2.11
C GLN A 64 -18.50 8.27 1.51
N PHE A 65 -18.57 9.55 1.15
CA PHE A 65 -17.38 10.32 0.83
C PHE A 65 -16.41 10.34 2.00
N TYR A 66 -15.14 10.19 1.67
CA TYR A 66 -14.08 10.17 2.67
C TYR A 66 -13.42 11.55 2.75
N PRO A 67 -13.55 12.28 3.88
CA PRO A 67 -12.91 13.59 4.04
C PRO A 67 -11.42 13.39 4.29
N LEU A 68 -10.59 13.95 3.40
CA LEU A 68 -9.14 13.77 3.46
C LEU A 68 -8.39 15.08 3.34
N GLY A 69 -7.23 15.12 4.01
CA GLY A 69 -6.24 16.16 3.85
C GLY A 69 -5.33 15.93 2.64
N SER A 70 -4.28 15.15 2.81
CA SER A 70 -3.20 14.98 1.81
C SER A 70 -3.48 13.97 0.69
N CYS A 71 -4.29 12.95 0.94
CA CYS A 71 -4.57 11.89 -0.04
C CYS A 71 -6.07 11.68 -0.24
N THR A 72 -6.57 11.83 -1.45
CA THR A 72 -7.96 11.49 -1.75
C THR A 72 -8.14 9.99 -1.88
N MET A 73 -8.88 9.38 -0.96
CA MET A 73 -9.25 7.96 -1.05
C MET A 73 -10.42 7.82 -2.02
N LYS A 74 -10.17 7.19 -3.16
CA LYS A 74 -11.19 6.96 -4.17
C LYS A 74 -11.88 5.63 -3.90
N TYR A 75 -13.16 5.55 -4.32
CA TYR A 75 -13.84 4.26 -4.40
C TYR A 75 -13.07 3.34 -5.35
N ASN A 76 -12.73 2.16 -4.89
CA ASN A 76 -12.09 1.14 -5.73
C ASN A 76 -13.15 0.11 -6.15
N PRO A 77 -13.49 0.02 -7.45
CA PRO A 77 -14.48 -0.95 -7.92
C PRO A 77 -14.13 -2.38 -7.51
N ARG A 78 -15.07 -3.09 -6.91
CA ARG A 78 -14.84 -4.44 -6.37
C ARG A 78 -14.40 -5.44 -7.43
N ALA A 79 -14.88 -5.29 -8.67
CA ALA A 79 -14.44 -6.12 -9.78
C ALA A 79 -12.93 -6.00 -10.05
N CYS A 80 -12.34 -4.83 -9.84
CA CYS A 80 -10.90 -4.64 -10.01
C CYS A 80 -10.08 -5.52 -9.05
N ASN A 81 -10.57 -5.73 -7.82
CA ASN A 81 -9.90 -6.63 -6.87
C ASN A 81 -9.89 -8.09 -7.39
N SER A 82 -11.00 -8.54 -7.93
CA SER A 82 -11.09 -9.90 -8.50
C SER A 82 -10.13 -10.10 -9.67
N LEU A 83 -10.02 -9.10 -10.54
CA LEU A 83 -9.08 -9.14 -11.68
C LEU A 83 -7.62 -9.10 -11.19
N ALA A 84 -7.30 -8.24 -10.22
CA ALA A 84 -5.94 -8.14 -9.66
C ALA A 84 -5.50 -9.43 -8.95
N MET A 85 -6.44 -10.22 -8.43
CA MET A 85 -6.17 -11.49 -7.75
C MET A 85 -6.02 -12.68 -8.71
N LEU A 86 -6.16 -12.49 -10.00
CA LEU A 86 -5.92 -13.55 -10.98
C LEU A 86 -4.46 -14.04 -10.85
N PRO A 87 -4.21 -15.36 -10.78
CA PRO A 87 -2.86 -15.91 -10.61
C PRO A 87 -1.86 -15.45 -11.67
N GLN A 88 -2.34 -15.19 -12.88
CA GLN A 88 -1.53 -14.71 -14.01
C GLN A 88 -0.96 -13.31 -13.77
N PHE A 89 -1.64 -12.47 -12.99
CA PHE A 89 -1.15 -11.16 -12.58
C PHE A 89 -0.38 -11.23 -11.27
N LEU A 90 -0.95 -11.88 -10.26
CA LEU A 90 -0.42 -11.92 -8.91
C LEU A 90 0.91 -12.67 -8.79
N GLY A 91 1.06 -13.77 -9.53
CA GLY A 91 2.23 -14.65 -9.48
C GLY A 91 3.44 -14.17 -10.28
N ARG A 92 3.37 -13.02 -10.96
CA ARG A 92 4.47 -12.54 -11.80
C ARG A 92 5.52 -11.81 -10.97
N HIS A 93 6.77 -12.25 -11.08
CA HIS A 93 7.91 -11.51 -10.52
C HIS A 93 8.29 -10.34 -11.46
N PRO A 94 8.61 -9.14 -10.92
CA PRO A 94 8.98 -7.97 -11.75
C PRO A 94 10.17 -8.20 -12.67
N ALA A 95 11.17 -9.00 -12.24
CA ALA A 95 12.34 -9.34 -13.04
C ALA A 95 12.16 -10.59 -13.94
N ALA A 96 10.95 -11.12 -14.05
CA ALA A 96 10.69 -12.23 -14.98
C ALA A 96 10.91 -11.77 -16.44
N PRO A 97 11.38 -12.67 -17.35
CA PRO A 97 11.60 -12.32 -18.75
C PRO A 97 10.36 -11.68 -19.38
N ALA A 98 10.53 -10.61 -20.15
CA ALA A 98 9.43 -9.89 -20.79
C ALA A 98 8.55 -10.80 -21.67
N SER A 99 9.17 -11.82 -22.32
CA SER A 99 8.45 -12.81 -23.13
C SER A 99 7.37 -13.58 -22.37
N THR A 100 7.50 -13.72 -21.05
CA THR A 100 6.53 -14.47 -20.20
C THR A 100 5.39 -13.59 -19.68
N GLY A 101 5.36 -12.30 -20.00
CA GLY A 101 4.40 -11.36 -19.45
C GLY A 101 3.88 -10.31 -20.40
N GLN A 102 3.76 -10.64 -21.68
CA GLN A 102 3.33 -9.67 -22.70
C GLN A 102 1.94 -9.09 -22.44
N GLY A 103 0.98 -9.88 -21.96
CA GLY A 103 -0.35 -9.39 -21.58
C GLY A 103 -0.31 -8.40 -20.41
N PHE A 104 0.55 -8.63 -19.41
CA PHE A 104 0.76 -7.69 -18.31
C PHE A 104 1.38 -6.38 -18.80
N LEU A 105 2.40 -6.47 -19.66
CA LEU A 105 3.05 -5.30 -20.25
C LEU A 105 2.10 -4.51 -21.16
N ALA A 106 1.24 -5.20 -21.91
CA ALA A 106 0.19 -4.55 -22.71
C ALA A 106 -0.78 -3.77 -21.83
N CYS A 107 -1.24 -4.36 -20.73
CA CYS A 107 -2.12 -3.69 -19.76
C CYS A 107 -1.47 -2.40 -19.21
N MET A 108 -0.20 -2.46 -18.84
CA MET A 108 0.55 -1.28 -18.38
C MET A 108 0.70 -0.23 -19.49
N TYR A 109 1.01 -0.64 -20.70
CA TYR A 109 1.14 0.27 -21.83
C TYR A 109 -0.18 0.99 -22.13
N GLU A 110 -1.29 0.24 -22.21
CA GLU A 110 -2.61 0.82 -22.44
C GLU A 110 -2.99 1.81 -21.32
N LEU A 111 -2.68 1.48 -20.06
CA LEU A 111 -2.90 2.40 -18.94
C LEU A 111 -2.10 3.70 -19.09
N GLN A 112 -0.83 3.62 -19.55
CA GLN A 112 -0.04 4.83 -19.82
C GLN A 112 -0.69 5.69 -20.91
N GLU A 113 -1.17 5.08 -22.00
CA GLU A 113 -1.84 5.81 -23.08
C GLU A 113 -3.16 6.46 -22.62
N MET A 114 -3.97 5.75 -21.82
CA MET A 114 -5.18 6.30 -21.22
C MET A 114 -4.87 7.50 -20.31
N LEU A 115 -3.83 7.39 -19.48
CA LEU A 115 -3.42 8.48 -18.59
C LEU A 115 -2.85 9.67 -19.36
N LYS A 116 -2.12 9.46 -20.44
CA LYS A 116 -1.68 10.53 -21.34
C LYS A 116 -2.86 11.32 -21.89
N GLU A 117 -3.88 10.61 -22.40
CA GLU A 117 -5.08 11.23 -22.96
C GLU A 117 -5.83 12.05 -21.91
N VAL A 118 -6.08 11.47 -20.74
CA VAL A 118 -6.83 12.11 -19.65
C VAL A 118 -6.13 13.35 -19.09
N THR A 119 -4.79 13.32 -19.02
CA THR A 119 -3.99 14.42 -18.45
C THR A 119 -3.48 15.42 -19.48
N GLY A 120 -3.55 15.10 -20.76
CA GLY A 120 -2.95 15.91 -21.83
C GLY A 120 -1.43 15.93 -21.84
N MET A 121 -0.79 15.00 -21.12
CA MET A 121 0.67 14.91 -21.03
C MET A 121 1.26 14.14 -22.22
N LYS A 122 2.50 14.46 -22.60
CA LYS A 122 3.20 13.78 -23.70
C LYS A 122 3.61 12.35 -23.33
N ALA A 123 3.90 12.11 -22.07
CA ALA A 123 4.30 10.81 -21.57
C ALA A 123 3.85 10.63 -20.11
N VAL A 124 3.69 9.39 -19.71
CA VAL A 124 3.37 8.99 -18.34
C VAL A 124 4.28 7.83 -17.95
N SER A 125 4.80 7.87 -16.74
CA SER A 125 5.52 6.74 -16.13
C SER A 125 4.66 6.12 -15.03
N LEU A 126 4.57 4.81 -15.01
CA LEU A 126 3.91 4.02 -13.96
C LEU A 126 4.90 3.52 -12.88
N THR A 127 6.18 3.92 -12.97
CA THR A 127 7.25 3.45 -12.06
C THR A 127 7.16 4.03 -10.65
N PRO A 128 6.81 5.30 -10.43
CA PRO A 128 6.69 5.85 -9.08
C PRO A 128 5.68 5.06 -8.25
N ALA A 129 6.09 4.61 -7.05
CA ALA A 129 5.27 3.77 -6.18
C ALA A 129 4.26 4.57 -5.33
N ALA A 130 4.47 5.87 -5.18
CA ALA A 130 3.61 6.76 -4.41
C ALA A 130 3.70 8.21 -4.92
N GLY A 131 2.80 9.09 -4.46
CA GLY A 131 2.78 10.52 -4.83
C GLY A 131 4.11 11.22 -4.59
N ALA A 132 4.70 11.03 -3.41
CA ALA A 132 6.02 11.61 -3.07
C ALA A 132 7.14 11.18 -4.03
N GLN A 133 7.12 9.96 -4.55
CA GLN A 133 8.07 9.54 -5.58
C GLN A 133 7.82 10.22 -6.93
N GLY A 134 6.57 10.50 -7.26
CA GLY A 134 6.19 11.26 -8.44
C GLY A 134 6.70 12.70 -8.35
N GLU A 135 6.52 13.34 -7.21
CA GLU A 135 7.04 14.69 -6.92
C GLU A 135 8.56 14.72 -6.99
N PHE A 136 9.23 13.78 -6.34
CA PHE A 136 10.69 13.65 -6.39
C PHE A 136 11.20 13.46 -7.82
N ALA A 137 10.56 12.57 -8.60
CA ALA A 137 10.91 12.35 -10.00
C ALA A 137 10.75 13.64 -10.83
N GLY A 138 9.68 14.41 -10.59
CA GLY A 138 9.44 15.70 -11.24
C GLY A 138 10.56 16.69 -10.96
N VAL A 139 10.92 16.85 -9.68
CA VAL A 139 12.02 17.77 -9.27
C VAL A 139 13.37 17.31 -9.84
N ALA A 140 13.65 16.01 -9.82
CA ALA A 140 14.87 15.45 -10.42
C ALA A 140 14.96 15.69 -11.92
N MET A 141 13.84 15.56 -12.65
CA MET A 141 13.78 15.85 -14.08
C MET A 141 14.01 17.35 -14.36
N ILE A 142 13.42 18.24 -13.57
CA ILE A 142 13.64 19.69 -13.69
C ILE A 142 15.12 20.01 -13.48
N ARG A 143 15.73 19.45 -12.46
CA ARG A 143 17.15 19.62 -12.19
C ARG A 143 18.01 19.12 -13.35
N ALA A 144 17.80 17.89 -13.81
CA ALA A 144 18.51 17.30 -14.93
C ALA A 144 18.36 18.13 -16.22
N TYR A 145 17.19 18.69 -16.45
CA TYR A 145 16.94 19.57 -17.59
C TYR A 145 17.81 20.82 -17.56
N HIS A 146 17.92 21.49 -16.40
CA HIS A 146 18.76 22.67 -16.25
C HIS A 146 20.24 22.33 -16.36
N ASP A 147 20.69 21.25 -15.71
CA ASP A 147 22.07 20.77 -15.77
C ASP A 147 22.50 20.45 -17.21
N ALA A 148 21.66 19.76 -17.98
CA ALA A 148 21.94 19.44 -19.38
C ALA A 148 22.07 20.66 -20.30
N ARG A 149 21.49 21.79 -19.88
CA ARG A 149 21.59 23.07 -20.60
C ARG A 149 22.71 23.97 -20.11
N GLY A 150 23.46 23.55 -19.10
CA GLY A 150 24.49 24.34 -18.45
C GLY A 150 23.95 25.50 -17.60
N ASP A 151 22.64 25.49 -17.28
CA ASP A 151 21.99 26.48 -16.42
C ASP A 151 22.17 26.08 -14.94
N THR A 152 23.34 26.36 -14.40
CA THR A 152 23.70 26.02 -13.02
C THR A 152 23.27 27.06 -11.97
N ALA A 153 22.70 28.19 -12.40
CA ALA A 153 22.30 29.28 -11.50
C ALA A 153 20.97 29.01 -10.77
N ARG A 154 20.15 28.10 -11.28
CA ARG A 154 18.83 27.78 -10.72
C ARG A 154 18.93 26.72 -9.63
N THR A 155 19.29 27.13 -8.41
CA THR A 155 19.51 26.25 -7.26
C THR A 155 18.41 26.32 -6.21
N GLU A 156 17.48 27.24 -6.34
CA GLU A 156 16.42 27.48 -5.36
C GLU A 156 15.07 27.04 -5.90
N ILE A 157 14.25 26.49 -5.01
CA ILE A 157 12.86 26.09 -5.28
C ILE A 157 11.96 26.86 -4.32
N LEU A 158 10.97 27.56 -4.85
CA LEU A 158 9.95 28.24 -4.05
C LEU A 158 8.83 27.25 -3.74
N VAL A 159 8.55 27.07 -2.47
CA VAL A 159 7.46 26.20 -2.00
C VAL A 159 6.60 26.94 -0.99
N PRO A 160 5.27 26.70 -0.94
CA PRO A 160 4.44 27.20 0.14
C PRO A 160 4.87 26.64 1.49
N ASP A 161 4.70 27.41 2.57
CA ASP A 161 5.00 26.96 3.92
C ASP A 161 4.22 25.69 4.33
N ALA A 162 3.01 25.54 3.81
CA ALA A 162 2.15 24.37 4.02
C ALA A 162 2.35 23.26 2.97
N ALA A 163 3.45 23.26 2.22
CA ALA A 163 3.74 22.19 1.25
C ALA A 163 3.90 20.84 1.95
N HIS A 164 3.33 19.81 1.32
CA HIS A 164 3.38 18.43 1.83
C HIS A 164 4.77 17.81 1.73
#